data_ffb7a9d8c4b0777a8d630452e2ba5c35
#
_entry.id   ffb7a9d8c4b0777a8d630452e2ba5c35
#
_cell.length_a   1.000
_cell.length_b   1.000
_cell.length_c   1.000
_cell.angle_alpha   90.00
_cell.angle_beta   90.00
_cell.angle_gamma   90.00
#
_symmetry.space_group_name_H-M   'P 1'
#
loop_
_entity.id
_entity.type
_entity.pdbx_description
1 polymer ?
#
loop_
_entity_poly.entity_id
_entity_poly.type
_entity_poly.pdbx_seq_one_letter_code
_entity_poly.pdbx_strand_id
1 'polypeptide(L)'
;MIPKKIHYCWFGENEKPLLVIECIKSWQKYCPDYEIMEWNSKNYDVHKNKYMEQAYQAKRWGFVSDYARLDIIYQYGGIYLDTDVELIRSLDDLLETDGYIGFEKNVDE
;
A
#
# COMPACT_ATOMS: atom_id res chain seq x y z
N MET A 1 -8.94 -15.49 8.02
CA MET A 1 -8.55 -14.23 8.70
C MET A 1 -7.47 -13.53 7.89
N ILE A 2 -7.53 -12.22 7.82
CA ILE A 2 -6.56 -11.42 7.11
C ILE A 2 -5.31 -11.23 7.98
N PRO A 3 -4.08 -11.45 7.45
CA PRO A 3 -2.87 -11.20 8.23
C PRO A 3 -2.75 -9.75 8.69
N LYS A 4 -2.10 -9.53 9.83
CA LYS A 4 -1.86 -8.19 10.38
C LYS A 4 -0.70 -7.53 9.66
N LYS A 5 -0.91 -7.22 8.39
CA LYS A 5 0.06 -6.56 7.53
C LYS A 5 -0.59 -5.41 6.80
N ILE A 6 0.09 -4.28 6.76
CA ILE A 6 -0.32 -3.12 5.98
C ILE A 6 0.73 -2.92 4.91
N HIS A 7 0.28 -2.87 3.67
CA HIS A 7 1.17 -2.67 2.52
C HIS A 7 0.89 -1.31 1.89
N TYR A 8 1.94 -0.66 1.42
CA TYR A 8 1.80 0.51 0.57
C TYR A 8 2.94 0.55 -0.44
N CYS A 9 2.74 1.31 -1.50
CA CYS A 9 3.73 1.44 -2.56
C CYS A 9 4.26 2.87 -2.59
N TRP A 10 5.58 2.99 -2.80
CA TRP A 10 6.21 4.28 -3.01
C TRP A 10 7.30 4.13 -4.06
N PHE A 11 6.91 4.31 -5.32
CA PHE A 11 7.83 4.21 -6.43
C PHE A 11 8.34 5.59 -6.83
N GLY A 12 9.51 5.64 -7.51
CA GLY A 12 10.05 6.87 -8.07
C GLY A 12 11.11 7.53 -7.24
N GLU A 13 11.42 7.03 -6.05
CA GLU A 13 12.53 7.51 -5.22
C GLU A 13 12.45 8.97 -4.80
N ASN A 14 11.28 9.60 -4.89
CA ASN A 14 11.09 10.94 -4.38
C ASN A 14 10.92 10.93 -2.87
N GLU A 15 11.23 12.04 -2.22
CA GLU A 15 10.96 12.17 -0.79
C GLU A 15 9.45 12.13 -0.55
N LYS A 16 9.08 11.54 0.58
CA LYS A 16 7.67 11.49 0.98
C LYS A 16 7.25 12.86 1.51
N PRO A 17 6.18 13.45 0.97
CA PRO A 17 5.63 14.69 1.53
C PRO A 17 5.20 14.49 2.98
N LEU A 18 5.12 15.59 3.73
CA LEU A 18 4.70 15.54 5.12
C LEU A 18 3.35 14.85 5.31
N LEU A 19 2.41 15.11 4.41
CA LEU A 19 1.09 14.48 4.47
C LEU A 19 1.19 12.96 4.45
N VAL A 20 2.04 12.41 3.58
CA VAL A 20 2.24 10.96 3.48
C VAL A 20 2.84 10.42 4.77
N ILE A 21 3.84 11.11 5.31
CA ILE A 21 4.50 10.71 6.56
C ILE A 21 3.48 10.69 7.70
N GLU A 22 2.61 11.68 7.76
CA GLU A 22 1.59 11.76 8.80
C GLU A 22 0.55 10.65 8.69
N CYS A 23 0.17 10.30 7.46
CA CYS A 23 -0.73 9.18 7.24
C CYS A 23 -0.11 7.88 7.75
N ILE A 24 1.15 7.62 7.39
CA ILE A 24 1.86 6.41 7.84
C ILE A 24 1.98 6.39 9.38
N LYS A 25 2.23 7.53 10.00
CA LYS A 25 2.26 7.61 11.45
C LYS A 25 0.92 7.23 12.07
N SER A 26 -0.19 7.61 11.44
CA SER A 26 -1.50 7.21 11.95
C SER A 26 -1.67 5.69 11.92
N TRP A 27 -1.13 5.02 10.90
CA TRP A 27 -1.18 3.56 10.84
C TRP A 27 -0.40 2.92 11.99
N GLN A 28 0.76 3.47 12.30
CA GLN A 28 1.58 3.01 13.42
C GLN A 28 0.89 3.24 14.75
N LYS A 29 0.18 4.35 14.87
CA LYS A 29 -0.52 4.72 16.11
C LYS A 29 -1.71 3.79 16.39
N TYR A 30 -2.52 3.53 15.38
CA TYR A 30 -3.76 2.77 15.56
C TYR A 30 -3.62 1.28 15.31
N CYS A 31 -2.53 0.88 14.66
CA CYS A 31 -2.24 -0.52 14.37
C CYS A 31 -0.79 -0.85 14.77
N PRO A 32 -0.43 -0.68 16.07
CA PRO A 32 0.98 -0.80 16.47
C PRO A 32 1.53 -2.21 16.35
N ASP A 33 0.66 -3.22 16.29
CA ASP A 33 1.07 -4.62 16.18
C ASP A 33 1.02 -5.14 14.74
N TYR A 34 0.74 -4.27 13.77
CA TYR A 34 0.78 -4.65 12.36
C TYR A 34 2.17 -4.44 11.80
N GLU A 35 2.56 -5.32 10.87
CA GLU A 35 3.76 -5.12 10.09
C GLU A 35 3.43 -4.17 8.94
N ILE A 36 4.13 -3.05 8.84
CA ILE A 36 3.93 -2.07 7.77
C ILE A 36 5.05 -2.25 6.75
N MET A 37 4.68 -2.56 5.51
CA MET A 37 5.64 -2.85 4.46
C MET A 37 5.56 -1.80 3.35
N GLU A 38 6.69 -1.14 3.12
CA GLU A 38 6.83 -0.26 1.97
C GLU A 38 7.34 -1.06 0.79
N TRP A 39 6.67 -0.93 -0.34
CA TRP A 39 7.10 -1.53 -1.59
C TRP A 39 7.59 -0.45 -2.54
N ASN A 40 8.78 -0.63 -3.06
CA ASN A 40 9.43 0.35 -3.93
C ASN A 40 10.26 -0.39 -4.98
N SER A 41 10.98 0.34 -5.81
CA SER A 41 11.75 -0.27 -6.90
C SER A 41 12.91 -1.12 -6.42
N LYS A 42 13.26 -1.06 -5.13
CA LYS A 42 14.36 -1.86 -4.59
C LYS A 42 13.90 -3.24 -4.14
N ASN A 43 12.64 -3.38 -3.74
CA ASN A 43 12.14 -4.66 -3.22
C ASN A 43 10.96 -5.22 -4.02
N TYR A 44 10.54 -4.53 -5.07
CA TYR A 44 9.51 -5.02 -5.97
C TYR A 44 10.04 -4.98 -7.39
N ASP A 45 9.91 -6.07 -8.13
CA ASP A 45 10.44 -6.17 -9.48
C ASP A 45 9.53 -5.42 -10.46
N VAL A 46 9.92 -4.18 -10.81
CA VAL A 46 9.16 -3.36 -11.74
C VAL A 46 9.35 -3.80 -13.19
N HIS A 47 10.23 -4.77 -13.44
CA HIS A 47 10.50 -5.30 -14.77
C HIS A 47 9.86 -6.66 -15.00
N LYS A 48 8.96 -7.09 -14.13
CA LYS A 48 8.41 -8.44 -14.19
C LYS A 48 7.53 -8.68 -15.44
N ASN A 49 7.02 -7.62 -16.05
CA ASN A 49 6.40 -7.73 -17.36
C ASN A 49 6.60 -6.43 -18.12
N LYS A 50 6.36 -6.50 -19.42
CA LYS A 50 6.62 -5.38 -20.32
C LYS A 50 5.75 -4.17 -20.02
N TYR A 51 4.50 -4.40 -19.64
CA TYR A 51 3.57 -3.32 -19.34
C TYR A 51 4.03 -2.52 -18.11
N MET A 52 4.39 -3.23 -17.06
CA MET A 52 4.90 -2.63 -15.83
C MET A 52 6.19 -1.85 -16.11
N GLU A 53 7.10 -2.44 -16.87
CA GLU A 53 8.37 -1.81 -17.19
C GLU A 53 8.18 -0.51 -17.96
N GLN A 54 7.28 -0.50 -18.94
CA GLN A 54 7.00 0.70 -19.71
C GLN A 54 6.40 1.80 -18.83
N ALA A 55 5.49 1.44 -17.95
CA ALA A 55 4.88 2.38 -17.03
C ALA A 55 5.93 2.98 -16.08
N TYR A 56 6.83 2.15 -15.58
CA TYR A 56 7.91 2.59 -14.70
C TYR A 56 8.84 3.56 -15.41
N GLN A 57 9.26 3.24 -16.63
CA GLN A 57 10.14 4.09 -17.41
C GLN A 57 9.49 5.43 -17.77
N ALA A 58 8.19 5.43 -17.99
CA ALA A 58 7.44 6.65 -18.26
C ALA A 58 7.09 7.43 -17.00
N LYS A 59 7.55 6.96 -15.83
CA LYS A 59 7.28 7.57 -14.52
C LYS A 59 5.80 7.66 -14.20
N ARG A 60 5.04 6.70 -14.65
CA ARG A 60 3.61 6.62 -14.38
C ARG A 60 3.38 5.82 -13.09
N TRP A 61 3.71 6.47 -11.98
CA TRP A 61 3.72 5.81 -10.67
C TRP A 61 2.37 5.25 -10.27
N GLY A 62 1.28 5.91 -10.67
CA GLY A 62 -0.06 5.41 -10.40
C GLY A 62 -0.33 4.05 -11.04
N PHE A 63 0.07 3.88 -12.31
CA PHE A 63 -0.08 2.59 -12.98
C PHE A 63 0.78 1.52 -12.35
N VAL A 64 2.01 1.86 -11.98
CA VAL A 64 2.91 0.90 -11.34
C VAL A 64 2.31 0.45 -10.01
N SER A 65 1.82 1.39 -9.21
CA SER A 65 1.21 1.08 -7.92
C SER A 65 -0.06 0.26 -8.05
N ASP A 66 -0.91 0.57 -9.04
CA ASP A 66 -2.16 -0.16 -9.25
C ASP A 66 -1.90 -1.64 -9.54
N TYR A 67 -0.92 -1.94 -10.38
CA TYR A 67 -0.54 -3.31 -10.67
C TYR A 67 0.08 -3.98 -9.45
N ALA A 68 1.05 -3.31 -8.82
CA ALA A 68 1.76 -3.87 -7.69
C ALA A 68 0.84 -4.16 -6.52
N ARG A 69 -0.15 -3.30 -6.28
CA ARG A 69 -1.13 -3.49 -5.20
C ARG A 69 -1.82 -4.84 -5.33
N LEU A 70 -2.34 -5.15 -6.51
CA LEU A 70 -3.06 -6.40 -6.72
C LEU A 70 -2.14 -7.61 -6.54
N ASP A 71 -0.94 -7.51 -7.09
CA ASP A 71 0.04 -8.59 -7.02
C ASP A 71 0.48 -8.86 -5.58
N ILE A 72 0.76 -7.80 -4.82
CA ILE A 72 1.21 -7.91 -3.43
C ILE A 72 0.13 -8.53 -2.55
N ILE A 73 -1.09 -8.06 -2.69
CA ILE A 73 -2.20 -8.60 -1.90
C ILE A 73 -2.47 -10.06 -2.27
N TYR A 74 -2.36 -10.41 -3.54
CA TYR A 74 -2.52 -11.79 -3.98
C TYR A 74 -1.47 -12.70 -3.35
N GLN A 75 -0.22 -12.25 -3.27
CA GLN A 75 0.87 -13.09 -2.77
C GLN A 75 0.96 -13.14 -1.26
N TYR A 76 0.71 -12.03 -0.59
CA TYR A 76 0.99 -11.91 0.85
C TYR A 76 -0.24 -11.75 1.72
N GLY A 77 -1.38 -11.40 1.14
CA GLY A 77 -2.55 -11.05 1.93
C GLY A 77 -2.35 -9.75 2.70
N GLY A 78 -3.24 -9.48 3.64
CA GLY A 78 -3.16 -8.27 4.45
C GLY A 78 -4.02 -7.15 3.91
N ILE A 79 -3.70 -5.93 4.28
CA ILE A 79 -4.46 -4.75 3.93
C ILE A 79 -3.57 -3.79 3.16
N TYR A 80 -4.05 -3.29 2.03
CA TYR A 80 -3.34 -2.28 1.27
C TYR A 80 -3.95 -0.91 1.56
N LEU A 81 -3.10 0.07 1.87
CA LEU A 81 -3.52 1.45 2.08
C LEU A 81 -2.77 2.35 1.10
N ASP A 82 -3.50 3.27 0.48
CA ASP A 82 -2.88 4.35 -0.27
C ASP A 82 -2.21 5.31 0.70
N THR A 83 -1.17 5.98 0.24
CA THR A 83 -0.33 6.83 1.11
C THR A 83 -1.03 8.09 1.59
N ASP A 84 -2.21 8.39 1.10
CA ASP A 84 -2.99 9.54 1.56
C ASP A 84 -4.19 9.13 2.43
N VAL A 85 -4.20 7.89 2.91
CA VAL A 85 -5.22 7.42 3.84
C VAL A 85 -4.74 7.63 5.26
N GLU A 86 -5.51 8.37 6.05
CA GLU A 86 -5.25 8.55 7.47
C GLU A 86 -6.19 7.66 8.28
N LEU A 87 -5.65 6.92 9.26
CA LEU A 87 -6.47 6.10 10.13
C LEU A 87 -6.91 6.91 11.35
N ILE A 88 -8.12 6.65 11.80
CA ILE A 88 -8.67 7.25 13.01
C ILE A 88 -9.01 6.22 14.07
N ARG A 89 -8.86 4.94 13.73
CA ARG A 89 -9.04 3.83 14.66
C ARG A 89 -8.35 2.59 14.09
N SER A 90 -8.25 1.54 14.90
CA SER A 90 -7.64 0.28 14.47
C SER A 90 -8.42 -0.39 13.35
N LEU A 91 -7.70 -1.17 12.54
CA LEU A 91 -8.27 -1.98 11.47
C LEU A 91 -8.66 -3.39 11.94
N ASP A 92 -8.56 -3.67 13.24
CA ASP A 92 -8.77 -5.03 13.75
C ASP A 92 -10.13 -5.61 13.38
N ASP A 93 -11.17 -4.78 13.33
CA ASP A 93 -12.51 -5.25 12.98
C ASP A 93 -12.58 -5.84 11.56
N LEU A 94 -11.66 -5.44 10.68
CA LEU A 94 -11.65 -5.88 9.30
C LEU A 94 -10.91 -7.21 9.10
N LEU A 95 -10.15 -7.65 10.09
CA LEU A 95 -9.37 -8.88 9.97
C LEU A 95 -10.22 -10.14 9.92
N GLU A 96 -11.46 -10.07 10.35
CA GLU A 96 -12.36 -11.21 10.37
C GLU A 96 -12.98 -11.51 9.00
N THR A 97 -12.78 -10.62 8.03
CA THR A 97 -13.28 -10.85 6.67
C THR A 97 -12.36 -11.79 5.91
N ASP A 98 -12.89 -12.41 4.86
CA ASP A 98 -12.09 -13.23 3.96
C ASP A 98 -11.55 -12.38 2.81
N GLY A 99 -10.38 -12.77 2.28
CA GLY A 99 -9.79 -12.09 1.15
C GLY A 99 -8.94 -10.90 1.55
N TYR A 100 -9.16 -9.78 0.90
CA TYR A 100 -8.38 -8.59 1.18
C TYR A 100 -9.25 -7.35 1.15
N ILE A 101 -8.71 -6.26 1.73
CA ILE A 101 -9.38 -4.96 1.76
C ILE A 101 -8.38 -3.91 1.33
N GLY A 102 -8.79 -3.06 0.40
CA GLY A 102 -7.99 -1.91 -0.01
C GLY A 102 -8.77 -0.63 0.25
N PHE A 103 -8.08 0.38 0.76
CA PHE A 103 -8.65 1.70 0.99
C PHE A 103 -7.99 2.71 0.07
N GLU A 104 -8.82 3.50 -0.57
CA GLU A 104 -8.36 4.56 -1.45
C GLU A 104 -8.80 5.92 -0.90
N LYS A 105 -8.26 6.98 -1.48
CA LYS A 105 -8.42 8.33 -0.98
C LYS A 105 -9.85 8.70 -0.93
N ASN A 106 -10.80 8.58 -1.31
CA ASN A 106 -12.16 9.11 -1.21
C ASN A 106 -13.18 8.04 -0.88
N VAL A 107 -12.73 7.00 -0.20
CA VAL A 107 -13.61 5.87 0.13
C VAL A 107 -14.61 6.23 1.21
N ASP A 108 -14.31 7.21 2.01
CA ASP A 108 -15.12 7.61 3.14
C ASP A 108 -16.37 8.40 2.78
N GLU A 109 -16.52 8.74 1.56
CA GLU A 109 -17.64 9.57 1.11
C GLU A 109 -18.96 8.85 0.93
#